data_db159cdc09f2d7d22400e2532e19fd1d
#
_entry.id   db159cdc09f2d7d22400e2532e19fd1d
#
_cell.length_a   1.000
_cell.length_b   1.000
_cell.length_c   1.000
_cell.angle_alpha   90.00
_cell.angle_beta   90.00
_cell.angle_gamma   90.00
#
_symmetry.space_group_name_H-M   'P 1'
#
loop_
_entity.id
_entity.type
_entity.pdbx_description
1 polymer ?
#
loop_
_entity_poly.entity_id
_entity_poly.type
_entity_poly.pdbx_seq_one_letter_code
_entity_poly.pdbx_strand_id
1 'polypeptide(L)'
;MEIATDKVGEVIVLAREMVQDSPAAEAELRGLVAAMDEDERAELLALLWVGRGDFEPEEWDEALEAAAEEPLSTLLDSQHVADHLEAGLELVGRSARDAED
;
A
#
# COMPACT_ATOMS: atom_id res chain seq x y z
N MET A 1 3.97 7.76 -9.06
CA MET A 1 3.70 7.43 -7.64
C MET A 1 4.63 8.27 -6.78
N GLU A 2 4.07 8.99 -5.81
CA GLU A 2 4.85 9.92 -4.98
C GLU A 2 5.45 9.26 -3.74
N ILE A 3 4.80 8.22 -3.22
CA ILE A 3 5.33 7.50 -2.07
C ILE A 3 6.62 6.77 -2.47
N ALA A 4 7.65 6.92 -1.65
CA ALA A 4 8.92 6.24 -1.89
C ALA A 4 8.75 4.73 -1.72
N THR A 5 9.37 3.96 -2.63
CA THR A 5 9.35 2.49 -2.53
C THR A 5 9.96 2.01 -1.21
N ASP A 6 10.92 2.76 -0.65
CA ASP A 6 11.50 2.45 0.67
C ASP A 6 10.45 2.50 1.77
N LYS A 7 9.54 3.47 1.73
CA LYS A 7 8.44 3.57 2.71
C LYS A 7 7.48 2.41 2.56
N VAL A 8 7.15 2.03 1.33
CA VAL A 8 6.31 0.86 1.09
C VAL A 8 6.98 -0.39 1.63
N GLY A 9 8.29 -0.53 1.42
CA GLY A 9 9.07 -1.63 1.95
C GLY A 9 9.03 -1.71 3.47
N GLU A 10 9.12 -0.57 4.16
CA GLU A 10 9.00 -0.54 5.62
C GLU A 10 7.62 -1.01 6.09
N VAL A 11 6.56 -0.58 5.40
CA VAL A 11 5.20 -1.03 5.72
C VAL A 11 5.08 -2.55 5.54
N ILE A 12 5.66 -3.09 4.47
CA ILE A 12 5.63 -4.53 4.20
C ILE A 12 6.32 -5.30 5.32
N VAL A 13 7.51 -4.86 5.75
CA VAL A 13 8.26 -5.51 6.82
C VAL A 13 7.47 -5.49 8.13
N LEU A 14 6.93 -4.33 8.50
CA LEU A 14 6.16 -4.19 9.74
C LEU A 14 4.86 -5.00 9.70
N ALA A 15 4.21 -5.05 8.54
CA ALA A 15 2.99 -5.84 8.38
C ALA A 15 3.28 -7.34 8.55
N ARG A 16 4.42 -7.82 8.07
CA ARG A 16 4.83 -9.22 8.28
C ARG A 16 5.12 -9.52 9.73
N GLU A 17 5.77 -8.59 10.43
CA GLU A 17 6.05 -8.75 11.86
C GLU A 17 4.75 -8.76 12.68
N MET A 18 3.77 -7.96 12.28
CA MET A 18 2.45 -7.94 12.91
C MET A 18 1.78 -9.32 12.88
N VAL A 19 1.87 -10.00 11.73
CA VAL A 19 1.28 -11.33 11.55
C VAL A 19 1.91 -12.35 12.53
N GLN A 20 3.14 -12.07 12.98
CA GLN A 20 3.84 -12.92 13.96
C GLN A 20 3.57 -12.49 15.40
N ASP A 21 2.45 -11.81 15.66
CA ASP A 21 2.02 -11.38 16.99
C ASP A 21 2.99 -10.41 17.68
N SER A 22 3.46 -9.39 16.92
CA SER A 22 4.31 -8.34 17.49
C SER A 22 3.49 -7.07 17.75
N PRO A 23 3.11 -6.77 19.01
CA PRO A 23 2.41 -5.51 19.31
C PRO A 23 3.27 -4.27 19.01
N ALA A 24 4.60 -4.39 19.12
CA ALA A 24 5.51 -3.30 18.79
C ALA A 24 5.46 -2.97 17.30
N ALA A 25 5.42 -4.00 16.44
CA ALA A 25 5.31 -3.81 14.99
C ALA A 25 3.99 -3.14 14.62
N GLU A 26 2.90 -3.51 15.27
CA GLU A 26 1.61 -2.87 15.03
C GLU A 26 1.65 -1.39 15.37
N ALA A 27 2.21 -1.03 16.53
CA ALA A 27 2.33 0.36 16.96
C ALA A 27 3.21 1.17 15.99
N GLU A 28 4.33 0.59 15.54
CA GLU A 28 5.22 1.23 14.59
C GLU A 28 4.54 1.44 13.24
N LEU A 29 3.79 0.45 12.76
CA LEU A 29 3.06 0.54 11.50
C LEU A 29 2.02 1.65 11.56
N ARG A 30 1.23 1.70 12.62
CA ARG A 30 0.24 2.76 12.81
C ARG A 30 0.90 4.14 12.81
N GLY A 31 2.01 4.28 13.53
CA GLY A 31 2.75 5.54 13.59
C GLY A 31 3.33 5.95 12.23
N LEU A 32 3.89 5.00 11.51
CA LEU A 32 4.45 5.25 10.18
C LEU A 32 3.38 5.75 9.20
N VAL A 33 2.25 5.05 9.14
CA VAL A 33 1.17 5.41 8.22
C VAL A 33 0.51 6.72 8.65
N ALA A 34 0.34 6.95 9.95
CA ALA A 34 -0.23 8.20 10.45
C ALA A 34 0.65 9.41 10.15
N ALA A 35 1.97 9.22 10.04
CA ALA A 35 2.91 10.29 9.70
C ALA A 35 2.95 10.60 8.21
N MET A 36 2.40 9.76 7.37
CA MET A 36 2.33 10.00 5.92
C MET A 36 1.30 11.07 5.61
N ASP A 37 1.52 11.81 4.52
CA ASP A 37 0.51 12.75 4.06
C ASP A 37 -0.65 11.99 3.38
N GLU A 38 -1.71 12.71 3.04
CA GLU A 38 -2.91 12.11 2.45
C GLU A 38 -2.63 11.42 1.13
N ASP A 39 -1.77 12.01 0.31
CA ASP A 39 -1.42 11.46 -1.00
C ASP A 39 -0.64 10.15 -0.84
N GLU A 40 0.31 10.10 0.08
CA GLU A 40 1.07 8.90 0.35
C GLU A 40 0.18 7.75 0.86
N ARG A 41 -0.75 8.07 1.76
CA ARG A 41 -1.68 7.07 2.28
C ARG A 41 -2.60 6.54 1.20
N ALA A 42 -3.10 7.42 0.33
CA ALA A 42 -3.95 7.02 -0.79
C ALA A 42 -3.20 6.09 -1.74
N GLU A 43 -1.95 6.41 -2.06
CA GLU A 43 -1.12 5.58 -2.91
C GLU A 43 -0.85 4.21 -2.30
N LEU A 44 -0.58 4.17 -0.99
CA LEU A 44 -0.35 2.92 -0.29
C LEU A 44 -1.58 2.02 -0.35
N LEU A 45 -2.76 2.57 -0.09
CA LEU A 45 -4.01 1.81 -0.17
C LEU A 45 -4.32 1.38 -1.60
N ALA A 46 -4.07 2.25 -2.57
CA ALA A 46 -4.25 1.92 -3.98
C ALA A 46 -3.35 0.74 -4.40
N LEU A 47 -2.10 0.72 -3.93
CA LEU A 47 -1.19 -0.39 -4.16
C LEU A 47 -1.74 -1.70 -3.58
N LEU A 48 -2.26 -1.63 -2.36
CA LEU A 48 -2.89 -2.78 -1.72
C LEU A 48 -4.03 -3.33 -2.58
N TRP A 49 -4.89 -2.46 -3.05
CA TRP A 49 -6.05 -2.85 -3.86
C TRP A 49 -5.64 -3.45 -5.21
N VAL A 50 -4.64 -2.86 -5.86
CA VAL A 50 -4.11 -3.42 -7.11
C VAL A 50 -3.52 -4.82 -6.86
N GLY A 51 -2.75 -4.96 -5.80
CA GLY A 51 -2.17 -6.26 -5.44
C GLY A 51 -3.21 -7.30 -5.08
N ARG A 52 -4.33 -6.87 -4.52
CA ARG A 52 -5.45 -7.75 -4.15
C ARG A 52 -6.33 -8.10 -5.35
N GLY A 53 -6.22 -7.35 -6.44
CA GLY A 53 -7.01 -7.58 -7.65
C GLY A 53 -8.29 -6.77 -7.75
N ASP A 54 -8.50 -5.81 -6.86
CA ASP A 54 -9.70 -4.94 -6.89
C ASP A 54 -9.63 -3.92 -8.02
N PHE A 55 -8.43 -3.52 -8.40
CA PHE A 55 -8.17 -2.62 -9.51
C PHE A 55 -7.00 -3.15 -10.33
N GLU A 56 -7.03 -2.87 -11.63
CA GLU A 56 -5.89 -3.17 -12.48
C GLU A 56 -4.89 -2.00 -12.46
N PRO A 57 -3.60 -2.22 -12.78
CA PRO A 57 -2.62 -1.12 -12.81
C PRO A 57 -3.04 0.05 -13.70
N GLU A 58 -3.75 -0.23 -14.79
CA GLU A 58 -4.26 0.78 -15.72
C GLU A 58 -5.36 1.64 -15.09
N GLU A 59 -5.96 1.16 -14.02
CA GLU A 59 -7.00 1.86 -13.26
C GLU A 59 -6.43 2.64 -12.07
N TRP A 60 -5.13 2.88 -12.07
CA TRP A 60 -4.43 3.54 -10.96
C TRP A 60 -5.10 4.83 -10.48
N ASP A 61 -5.48 5.71 -11.42
CA ASP A 61 -6.11 6.97 -11.05
C ASP A 61 -7.45 6.77 -10.34
N GLU A 62 -8.23 5.79 -10.79
CA GLU A 62 -9.50 5.45 -10.13
C GLU A 62 -9.26 4.88 -8.74
N ALA A 63 -8.24 4.03 -8.59
CA ALA A 63 -7.87 3.48 -7.30
C ALA A 63 -7.45 4.57 -6.33
N LEU A 64 -6.68 5.56 -6.79
CA LEU A 64 -6.26 6.69 -5.96
C LEU A 64 -7.45 7.52 -5.50
N GLU A 65 -8.39 7.81 -6.38
CA GLU A 65 -9.59 8.58 -6.02
C GLU A 65 -10.41 7.86 -4.95
N ALA A 66 -10.61 6.56 -5.12
CA ALA A 66 -11.34 5.76 -4.16
C ALA A 66 -10.59 5.68 -2.83
N ALA A 67 -9.27 5.50 -2.88
CA ALA A 67 -8.44 5.40 -1.68
C ALA A 67 -8.42 6.70 -0.88
N ALA A 68 -8.45 7.84 -1.55
CA ALA A 68 -8.42 9.16 -0.89
C ALA A 68 -9.65 9.39 0.00
N GLU A 69 -10.76 8.71 -0.27
CA GLU A 69 -11.98 8.84 0.51
C GLU A 69 -12.04 7.89 1.72
N GLU A 70 -11.10 6.93 1.79
CA GLU A 70 -11.11 5.94 2.84
C GLU A 70 -10.36 6.40 4.10
N PRO A 71 -10.82 5.96 5.28
CA PRO A 71 -10.09 6.27 6.50
C PRO A 71 -8.82 5.43 6.62
N LEU A 72 -7.89 5.89 7.45
CA LEU A 72 -6.64 5.20 7.74
C LEU A 72 -6.87 3.75 8.16
N SER A 73 -7.92 3.48 8.92
CA SER A 73 -8.23 2.15 9.42
C SER A 73 -8.47 1.12 8.32
N THR A 74 -8.91 1.55 7.13
CA THR A 74 -9.14 0.64 6.01
C THR A 74 -7.87 -0.13 5.66
N LEU A 75 -6.73 0.56 5.59
CA LEU A 75 -5.45 -0.09 5.35
C LEU A 75 -5.04 -0.99 6.52
N LEU A 76 -5.13 -0.45 7.74
CA LEU A 76 -4.66 -1.15 8.94
C LEU A 76 -5.49 -2.40 9.26
N ASP A 77 -6.76 -2.40 8.90
CA ASP A 77 -7.67 -3.52 9.14
C ASP A 77 -7.66 -4.56 8.01
N SER A 78 -6.95 -4.29 6.92
CA SER A 78 -6.88 -5.20 5.79
C SER A 78 -6.07 -6.45 6.13
N GLN A 79 -6.46 -7.57 5.53
CA GLN A 79 -5.73 -8.84 5.68
C GLN A 79 -4.64 -8.96 4.61
N HIS A 80 -3.58 -9.67 4.94
CA HIS A 80 -2.48 -9.96 3.99
C HIS A 80 -1.87 -8.69 3.37
N VAL A 81 -1.74 -7.63 4.19
CA VAL A 81 -1.25 -6.33 3.72
C VAL A 81 0.11 -6.46 3.02
N ALA A 82 1.04 -7.19 3.63
CA ALA A 82 2.40 -7.33 3.06
C ALA A 82 2.37 -7.97 1.68
N ASP A 83 1.64 -9.07 1.54
CA ASP A 83 1.56 -9.82 0.28
C ASP A 83 0.91 -8.98 -0.82
N HIS A 84 -0.17 -8.30 -0.48
CA HIS A 84 -0.87 -7.46 -1.45
C HIS A 84 -0.06 -6.24 -1.86
N LEU A 85 0.68 -5.62 -0.93
CA LEU A 85 1.55 -4.50 -1.26
C LEU A 85 2.70 -4.92 -2.17
N GLU A 86 3.31 -6.07 -1.94
CA GLU A 86 4.35 -6.59 -2.82
C GLU A 86 3.81 -6.84 -4.23
N ALA A 87 2.65 -7.48 -4.31
CA ALA A 87 2.02 -7.74 -5.60
C ALA A 87 1.67 -6.44 -6.30
N GLY A 88 1.16 -5.46 -5.56
CA GLY A 88 0.83 -4.14 -6.12
C GLY A 88 2.04 -3.42 -6.68
N LEU A 89 3.14 -3.42 -5.95
CA LEU A 89 4.39 -2.81 -6.42
C LEU A 89 4.88 -3.45 -7.71
N GLU A 90 4.81 -4.77 -7.80
CA GLU A 90 5.23 -5.50 -8.99
C GLU A 90 4.34 -5.16 -10.18
N LEU A 91 3.02 -5.18 -10.00
CA LEU A 91 2.08 -4.90 -11.07
C LEU A 91 2.18 -3.46 -11.58
N VAL A 92 2.26 -2.50 -10.69
CA VAL A 92 2.39 -1.09 -11.06
C VAL A 92 3.75 -0.85 -11.74
N GLY A 93 4.80 -1.46 -11.22
CA GLY A 93 6.13 -1.38 -11.82
C GLY A 93 6.18 -1.94 -13.23
N ARG A 94 5.52 -3.06 -13.49
CA ARG A 94 5.42 -3.65 -14.83
C ARG A 94 4.68 -2.74 -15.79
N SER A 95 3.53 -2.20 -15.35
CA SER A 95 2.72 -1.31 -16.17
C SER A 95 3.51 -0.08 -16.57
N ALA A 96 4.26 0.51 -15.64
CA ALA A 96 5.10 1.68 -15.93
C ALA A 96 6.21 1.35 -16.93
N ARG A 97 6.84 0.17 -16.80
CA ARG A 97 7.89 -0.26 -17.73
C ARG A 97 7.34 -0.52 -19.12
N ASP A 98 6.18 -1.15 -19.22
CA ASP A 98 5.53 -1.42 -20.50
C ASP A 98 5.13 -0.12 -21.21
N ALA A 99 4.73 0.89 -20.44
CA ALA A 99 4.34 2.18 -20.98
C ALA A 99 5.53 2.97 -21.54
N GLU A 100 6.75 2.67 -21.11
CA GLU A 100 7.96 3.35 -21.59
C GLU A 100 8.45 2.80 -22.94
N ASP A 101 7.99 1.66 -23.33
CA ASP A 101 8.34 1.03 -24.61
C ASP A 101 7.42 1.52 -25.72
#